data_8e1be1644741b279f011e0031d8e49a9
#
_entry.id   8e1be1644741b279f011e0031d8e49a9
#
_cell.length_a   1.000
_cell.length_b   1.000
_cell.length_c   1.000
_cell.angle_alpha   90.00
_cell.angle_beta   90.00
_cell.angle_gamma   90.00
#
_symmetry.space_group_name_H-M   'P 1'
#
loop_
_entity.id
_entity.type
_entity.pdbx_description
1 polymer ?
#
loop_
_entity_poly.entity_id
_entity_poly.type
_entity_poly.pdbx_seq_one_letter_code
_entity_poly.pdbx_strand_id
1 'polypeptide(L)'
;MPARAQVSEAILLAEGQKSAVTEYYLNHGKWPENNDSAGVASASKIIGKYVKSVTVTNGVVTAQMNPSGVNNEIKGKKLSLWAKRENGSVKWFCGQPVTRANVAAANDDDVTDDKNNNGIDTKHLPSTCRDESTAVCIETPRADFKHFQKISRCRVLPESRQMAGKQHFCRRGIRFNNQ
;
A
#
# COMPACT_ATOMS: atom_id res chain seq x y z
N MET A 1 -25.74 -6.86 -4.40
CA MET A 1 -24.98 -5.76 -3.79
C MET A 1 -23.91 -5.28 -4.77
N PRO A 2 -23.62 -3.97 -4.85
CA PRO A 2 -22.59 -3.47 -5.74
C PRO A 2 -21.20 -3.97 -5.31
N ALA A 3 -20.34 -4.27 -6.29
CA ALA A 3 -18.99 -4.79 -6.05
C ALA A 3 -18.15 -3.90 -5.09
N ARG A 4 -18.29 -2.58 -5.21
CA ARG A 4 -17.57 -1.63 -4.32
C ARG A 4 -17.90 -1.81 -2.84
N ALA A 5 -19.15 -2.10 -2.50
CA ALA A 5 -19.52 -2.35 -1.10
C ALA A 5 -18.86 -3.62 -0.54
N GLN A 6 -18.76 -4.65 -1.38
CA GLN A 6 -18.07 -5.90 -1.01
C GLN A 6 -16.55 -5.71 -0.89
N VAL A 7 -15.96 -4.92 -1.78
CA VAL A 7 -14.53 -4.57 -1.75
C VAL A 7 -14.18 -3.75 -0.49
N SER A 8 -15.10 -2.92 -0.01
CA SER A 8 -14.87 -2.15 1.22
C SER A 8 -14.61 -3.03 2.45
N GLU A 9 -15.25 -4.20 2.53
CA GLU A 9 -14.96 -5.17 3.60
C GLU A 9 -13.50 -5.67 3.51
N ALA A 10 -13.03 -5.98 2.31
CA ALA A 10 -11.64 -6.41 2.11
C ALA A 10 -10.63 -5.33 2.52
N ILE A 11 -10.92 -4.09 2.20
CA ILE A 11 -10.09 -2.95 2.62
C ILE A 11 -10.05 -2.83 4.14
N LEU A 12 -11.19 -2.91 4.81
CA LEU A 12 -11.26 -2.82 6.28
C LEU A 12 -10.48 -3.95 6.97
N LEU A 13 -10.61 -5.19 6.48
CA LEU A 13 -9.86 -6.31 7.03
C LEU A 13 -8.35 -6.17 6.80
N ALA A 14 -7.94 -5.69 5.63
CA ALA A 14 -6.54 -5.42 5.35
C ALA A 14 -6.00 -4.26 6.19
N GLU A 15 -6.79 -3.20 6.39
CA GLU A 15 -6.42 -2.07 7.24
C GLU A 15 -6.21 -2.47 8.71
N GLY A 16 -6.93 -3.46 9.19
CA GLY A 16 -6.75 -4.01 10.53
C GLY A 16 -5.34 -4.56 10.79
N GLN A 17 -4.58 -4.88 9.74
CA GLN A 17 -3.22 -5.40 9.85
C GLN A 17 -2.14 -4.31 9.79
N LYS A 18 -2.47 -3.09 9.44
CA LYS A 18 -1.51 -1.99 9.25
C LYS A 18 -0.67 -1.71 10.49
N SER A 19 -1.31 -1.64 11.65
CA SER A 19 -0.63 -1.34 12.91
C SER A 19 0.42 -2.37 13.25
N ALA A 20 0.10 -3.66 13.12
CA ALA A 20 1.03 -4.75 13.39
C ALA A 20 2.24 -4.73 12.44
N VAL A 21 2.01 -4.53 11.16
CA VAL A 21 3.07 -4.41 10.15
C VAL A 21 3.96 -3.20 10.41
N THR A 22 3.37 -2.06 10.72
CA THR A 22 4.11 -0.83 11.04
C THR A 22 4.94 -1.00 12.32
N GLU A 23 4.37 -1.55 13.37
CA GLU A 23 5.06 -1.80 14.63
C GLU A 23 6.24 -2.75 14.45
N TYR A 24 6.05 -3.83 13.71
CA TYR A 24 7.14 -4.75 13.39
C TYR A 24 8.29 -4.04 12.67
N TYR A 25 7.97 -3.26 11.65
CA TYR A 25 8.97 -2.51 10.90
C TYR A 25 9.75 -1.50 11.78
N LEU A 26 9.05 -0.76 12.62
CA LEU A 26 9.67 0.23 13.51
C LEU A 26 10.59 -0.43 14.55
N ASN A 27 10.25 -1.63 15.01
CA ASN A 27 11.04 -2.36 16.01
C ASN A 27 12.22 -3.13 15.41
N HIS A 28 12.09 -3.65 14.20
CA HIS A 28 13.07 -4.56 13.58
C HIS A 28 13.85 -3.92 12.43
N GLY A 29 13.41 -2.78 11.90
CA GLY A 29 14.03 -2.14 10.74
C GLY A 29 13.84 -2.88 9.41
N LYS A 30 13.01 -3.91 9.39
CA LYS A 30 12.64 -4.69 8.21
C LYS A 30 11.16 -5.03 8.21
N TRP A 31 10.62 -5.32 7.05
CA TRP A 31 9.22 -5.71 6.91
C TRP A 31 8.97 -7.15 7.39
N PRO A 32 7.79 -7.45 7.96
CA PRO A 32 7.44 -8.82 8.33
C PRO A 32 7.29 -9.70 7.07
N GLU A 33 7.85 -10.88 7.12
CA GLU A 33 7.82 -11.81 5.98
C GLU A 33 6.43 -12.43 5.75
N ASN A 34 5.70 -12.65 6.82
CA ASN A 34 4.40 -13.32 6.81
C ASN A 34 3.51 -12.88 7.99
N ASN A 35 2.32 -13.45 8.08
CA ASN A 35 1.37 -13.15 9.15
C ASN A 35 1.96 -13.45 10.54
N ASP A 36 2.66 -14.56 10.69
CA ASP A 36 3.24 -14.96 11.99
C ASP A 36 4.30 -13.96 12.45
N SER A 37 5.18 -13.54 11.54
CA SER A 37 6.19 -12.52 11.82
C SER A 37 5.56 -11.19 12.23
N ALA A 38 4.47 -10.80 11.59
CA ALA A 38 3.73 -9.59 11.95
C ALA A 38 2.95 -9.71 13.26
N GLY A 39 2.85 -10.91 13.85
CA GLY A 39 2.07 -11.15 15.06
C GLY A 39 0.55 -11.09 14.84
N VAL A 40 0.10 -11.33 13.63
CA VAL A 40 -1.33 -11.38 13.28
C VAL A 40 -1.80 -12.80 13.03
N ALA A 41 -3.11 -13.01 13.04
CA ALA A 41 -3.69 -14.32 12.77
C ALA A 41 -3.28 -14.85 11.39
N SER A 42 -3.26 -16.17 11.23
CA SER A 42 -2.98 -16.79 9.94
C SER A 42 -3.97 -16.33 8.88
N ALA A 43 -3.53 -16.26 7.63
CA ALA A 43 -4.31 -15.71 6.52
C ALA A 43 -5.72 -16.31 6.39
N SER A 44 -5.86 -17.61 6.63
CA SER A 44 -7.14 -18.34 6.58
C SER A 44 -8.07 -18.04 7.76
N LYS A 45 -7.59 -17.35 8.78
CA LYS A 45 -8.38 -16.92 9.95
C LYS A 45 -8.85 -15.49 9.87
N ILE A 46 -8.23 -14.69 9.01
CA ILE A 46 -8.67 -13.31 8.74
C ILE A 46 -9.64 -13.36 7.56
N ILE A 47 -10.87 -13.67 7.87
CA ILE A 47 -11.95 -13.90 6.88
C ILE A 47 -13.12 -12.95 7.15
N GLY A 48 -13.89 -12.71 6.11
CA GLY A 48 -15.14 -11.96 6.16
C GLY A 48 -16.25 -12.63 5.36
N LYS A 49 -17.36 -11.97 5.26
CA LYS A 49 -18.49 -12.47 4.45
C LYS A 49 -18.12 -12.58 2.97
N TYR A 50 -17.34 -11.62 2.48
CA TYR A 50 -16.93 -11.52 1.08
C TYR A 50 -15.42 -11.77 0.88
N VAL A 51 -14.68 -11.93 1.96
CA VAL A 51 -13.22 -12.06 1.97
C VAL A 51 -12.82 -13.47 2.39
N LYS A 52 -12.01 -14.10 1.54
CA LYS A 52 -11.48 -15.45 1.76
C LYS A 52 -10.30 -15.46 2.73
N SER A 53 -9.39 -14.52 2.58
CA SER A 53 -8.16 -14.46 3.36
C SER A 53 -7.50 -13.08 3.27
N VAL A 54 -6.69 -12.78 4.28
CA VAL A 54 -5.78 -11.62 4.27
C VAL A 54 -4.38 -12.12 4.60
N THR A 55 -3.45 -11.89 3.69
CA THR A 55 -2.07 -12.38 3.78
C THR A 55 -1.10 -11.23 3.91
N VAL A 56 -0.17 -11.32 4.84
CA VAL A 56 1.00 -10.42 4.92
C VAL A 56 2.17 -11.12 4.23
N THR A 57 2.80 -10.45 3.28
CA THR A 57 3.99 -10.94 2.58
C THR A 57 4.98 -9.80 2.40
N ASN A 58 6.12 -9.87 3.05
CA ASN A 58 7.16 -8.82 3.02
C ASN A 58 6.59 -7.42 3.30
N GLY A 59 5.70 -7.30 4.27
CA GLY A 59 5.05 -6.05 4.64
C GLY A 59 3.93 -5.57 3.71
N VAL A 60 3.58 -6.34 2.69
CA VAL A 60 2.42 -6.10 1.83
C VAL A 60 1.23 -6.90 2.35
N VAL A 61 0.13 -6.22 2.62
CA VAL A 61 -1.11 -6.83 3.08
C VAL A 61 -2.03 -7.05 1.89
N THR A 62 -2.29 -8.30 1.52
CA THR A 62 -3.12 -8.65 0.37
C THR A 62 -4.40 -9.33 0.83
N ALA A 63 -5.53 -8.75 0.48
CA ALA A 63 -6.85 -9.34 0.70
C ALA A 63 -7.35 -10.04 -0.56
N GLN A 64 -7.88 -11.24 -0.41
CA GLN A 64 -8.47 -12.02 -1.49
C GLN A 64 -9.97 -12.16 -1.28
N MET A 65 -10.73 -11.84 -2.33
CA MET A 65 -12.18 -12.01 -2.33
C MET A 65 -12.56 -13.50 -2.39
N ASN A 66 -13.74 -13.83 -1.87
CA ASN A 66 -14.28 -15.18 -1.97
C ASN A 66 -14.46 -15.60 -3.44
N PRO A 67 -14.29 -16.88 -3.76
CA PRO A 67 -14.55 -17.41 -5.09
C PRO A 67 -16.05 -17.58 -5.39
N SER A 68 -16.91 -17.46 -4.38
CA SER A 68 -18.37 -17.60 -4.50
C SER A 68 -19.08 -16.63 -3.55
N GLY A 69 -20.37 -16.36 -3.82
CA GLY A 69 -21.17 -15.47 -2.97
C GLY A 69 -20.83 -13.98 -3.07
N VAL A 70 -20.00 -13.61 -4.04
CA VAL A 70 -19.62 -12.22 -4.34
C VAL A 70 -19.98 -11.85 -5.78
N ASN A 71 -19.89 -10.56 -6.10
CA ASN A 71 -20.11 -10.10 -7.47
C ASN A 71 -19.14 -10.81 -8.45
N ASN A 72 -19.64 -11.20 -9.62
CA ASN A 72 -18.87 -11.97 -10.60
C ASN A 72 -17.59 -11.31 -11.05
N GLU A 73 -17.53 -9.99 -11.09
CA GLU A 73 -16.37 -9.24 -11.54
C GLU A 73 -15.23 -9.19 -10.52
N ILE A 74 -15.48 -9.56 -9.27
CA ILE A 74 -14.48 -9.55 -8.19
C ILE A 74 -14.21 -10.92 -7.57
N LYS A 75 -14.84 -11.98 -8.08
CA LYS A 75 -14.63 -13.35 -7.58
C LYS A 75 -13.15 -13.76 -7.58
N GLY A 76 -12.64 -14.16 -6.41
CA GLY A 76 -11.27 -14.63 -6.26
C GLY A 76 -10.19 -13.58 -6.52
N LYS A 77 -10.59 -12.34 -6.83
CA LYS A 77 -9.66 -11.26 -7.11
C LYS A 77 -9.07 -10.68 -5.83
N LYS A 78 -8.00 -9.94 -5.97
CA LYS A 78 -7.19 -9.43 -4.87
C LYS A 78 -7.00 -7.92 -4.93
N LEU A 79 -6.74 -7.34 -3.77
CA LEU A 79 -6.20 -5.99 -3.60
C LEU A 79 -5.08 -6.02 -2.58
N SER A 80 -4.21 -5.03 -2.61
CA SER A 80 -3.10 -4.91 -1.66
C SER A 80 -3.05 -3.55 -1.01
N LEU A 81 -2.60 -3.57 0.25
CA LEU A 81 -2.15 -2.41 0.98
C LEU A 81 -0.65 -2.57 1.24
N TRP A 82 0.11 -1.53 1.01
CA TRP A 82 1.55 -1.55 1.26
C TRP A 82 2.02 -0.23 1.86
N ALA A 83 3.09 -0.31 2.62
CA ALA A 83 3.70 0.86 3.24
C ALA A 83 5.03 1.17 2.59
N LYS A 84 5.35 2.43 2.50
CA LYS A 84 6.67 2.93 2.12
C LYS A 84 7.25 3.77 3.23
N ARG A 85 8.56 3.72 3.39
CA ARG A 85 9.26 4.46 4.41
C ARG A 85 9.30 5.95 4.07
N GLU A 86 8.93 6.76 5.04
CA GLU A 86 9.21 8.19 5.08
C GLU A 86 10.17 8.51 6.22
N ASN A 87 10.70 9.74 6.24
CA ASN A 87 11.55 10.20 7.34
C ASN A 87 10.82 10.14 8.69
N GLY A 88 11.16 9.14 9.51
CA GLY A 88 10.62 8.94 10.84
C GLY A 88 9.23 8.32 10.91
N SER A 89 8.63 7.94 9.76
CA SER A 89 7.32 7.30 9.71
C SER A 89 7.17 6.40 8.49
N VAL A 90 6.03 5.74 8.39
CA VAL A 90 5.64 4.97 7.20
C VAL A 90 4.35 5.54 6.63
N LYS A 91 4.20 5.49 5.32
CA LYS A 91 2.97 5.86 4.63
C LYS A 91 2.38 4.67 3.92
N TRP A 92 1.07 4.52 4.06
CA TRP A 92 0.32 3.42 3.49
C TRP A 92 -0.36 3.80 2.18
N PHE A 93 -0.36 2.85 1.27
CA PHE A 93 -1.02 2.91 -0.02
C PHE A 93 -2.01 1.75 -0.16
N CYS A 94 -3.00 1.93 -0.99
CA CYS A 94 -4.01 0.92 -1.28
C CYS A 94 -4.30 0.91 -2.77
N GLY A 95 -4.30 -0.26 -3.37
CA GLY A 95 -4.58 -0.41 -4.79
C GLY A 95 -4.61 -1.86 -5.26
N GLN A 96 -4.30 -2.06 -6.52
CA GLN A 96 -4.17 -3.39 -7.10
C GLN A 96 -3.00 -4.17 -6.48
N PRO A 97 -2.95 -5.50 -6.62
CA PRO A 97 -1.92 -6.31 -6.00
C PRO A 97 -0.50 -5.89 -6.38
N VAL A 98 0.34 -5.82 -5.38
CA VAL A 98 1.77 -5.51 -5.51
C VAL A 98 2.60 -6.54 -4.77
N THR A 99 3.88 -6.63 -5.12
CA THR A 99 4.87 -7.47 -4.44
C THR A 99 6.06 -6.65 -4.00
N ARG A 100 6.67 -7.06 -2.90
CA ARG A 100 7.95 -6.54 -2.43
C ARG A 100 8.98 -7.68 -2.42
N ALA A 101 10.09 -7.47 -3.10
CA ALA A 101 11.11 -8.49 -3.28
C ALA A 101 11.96 -8.76 -2.04
N ASN A 102 12.17 -7.75 -1.20
CA ASN A 102 13.09 -7.84 -0.08
C ASN A 102 12.52 -7.21 1.20
N VAL A 103 12.52 -7.96 2.29
CA VAL A 103 12.06 -7.47 3.61
C VAL A 103 12.95 -6.39 4.21
N ALA A 104 14.22 -6.36 3.85
CA ALA A 104 15.19 -5.35 4.30
C ALA A 104 15.16 -4.07 3.47
N ALA A 105 14.31 -4.04 2.46
CA ALA A 105 14.24 -2.93 1.55
C ALA A 105 13.78 -1.66 2.25
N ALA A 106 14.64 -0.68 2.25
CA ALA A 106 14.39 0.63 2.81
C ALA A 106 13.96 1.65 1.77
N ASN A 107 13.93 1.25 0.49
CA ASN A 107 13.71 2.12 -0.65
C ASN A 107 12.30 1.98 -1.21
N ASP A 108 11.77 3.08 -1.70
CA ASP A 108 10.44 3.17 -2.27
C ASP A 108 10.25 2.33 -3.55
N ASP A 109 11.36 1.96 -4.20
CA ASP A 109 11.37 1.26 -5.48
C ASP A 109 11.16 -0.27 -5.37
N ASP A 110 11.01 -0.81 -4.16
CA ASP A 110 10.96 -2.26 -3.95
C ASP A 110 9.58 -2.87 -4.18
N VAL A 111 8.58 -2.04 -4.32
CA VAL A 111 7.21 -2.48 -4.56
C VAL A 111 6.92 -2.40 -6.05
N THR A 112 6.57 -3.54 -6.62
CA THR A 112 6.24 -3.67 -8.04
C THR A 112 4.85 -4.26 -8.22
N ASP A 113 4.21 -3.96 -9.36
CA ASP A 113 2.91 -4.54 -9.69
C ASP A 113 2.99 -6.07 -9.79
N ASP A 114 2.07 -6.74 -9.16
CA ASP A 114 1.92 -8.18 -9.33
C ASP A 114 1.01 -8.49 -10.53
N LYS A 115 1.61 -8.51 -11.71
CA LYS A 115 0.89 -8.73 -12.98
C LYS A 115 0.27 -10.12 -13.11
N ASN A 116 0.74 -11.08 -12.33
CA ASN A 116 0.25 -12.46 -12.35
C ASN A 116 -0.90 -12.70 -11.37
N ASN A 117 -1.22 -11.71 -10.56
CA ASN A 117 -2.26 -11.82 -9.56
C ASN A 117 -3.55 -11.16 -10.04
N ASN A 118 -4.65 -11.87 -9.92
CA ASN A 118 -5.97 -11.39 -10.30
C ASN A 118 -6.37 -10.15 -9.48
N GLY A 119 -5.94 -8.98 -9.93
CA GLY A 119 -6.28 -7.70 -9.28
C GLY A 119 -7.74 -7.32 -9.49
N ILE A 120 -8.34 -6.75 -8.46
CA ILE A 120 -9.64 -6.11 -8.58
C ILE A 120 -9.49 -4.92 -9.53
N ASP A 121 -10.38 -4.86 -10.55
CA ASP A 121 -10.38 -3.75 -11.49
C ASP A 121 -10.60 -2.41 -10.77
N THR A 122 -9.86 -1.38 -11.18
CA THR A 122 -9.90 -0.05 -10.58
C THR A 122 -11.29 0.57 -10.54
N LYS A 123 -12.18 0.22 -11.49
CA LYS A 123 -13.58 0.65 -11.49
C LYS A 123 -14.36 0.20 -10.25
N HIS A 124 -13.93 -0.90 -9.60
CA HIS A 124 -14.54 -1.44 -8.38
C HIS A 124 -13.82 -0.98 -7.10
N LEU A 125 -12.65 -0.38 -7.23
CA LEU A 125 -11.92 0.19 -6.10
C LEU A 125 -12.46 1.59 -5.77
N PRO A 126 -12.60 1.94 -4.48
CA PRO A 126 -12.91 3.31 -4.09
C PRO A 126 -11.76 4.25 -4.49
N SER A 127 -12.05 5.53 -4.61
CA SER A 127 -11.05 6.54 -5.00
C SER A 127 -9.83 6.61 -4.07
N THR A 128 -10.02 6.24 -2.80
CA THR A 128 -8.96 6.16 -1.79
C THR A 128 -8.08 4.92 -1.91
N CYS A 129 -8.44 3.97 -2.79
CA CYS A 129 -7.73 2.70 -2.98
C CYS A 129 -7.42 2.44 -4.47
N ARG A 130 -6.80 3.42 -5.12
CA ARG A 130 -6.39 3.35 -6.53
C ARG A 130 -4.93 3.76 -6.72
N ASP A 131 -4.13 3.60 -5.68
CA ASP A 131 -2.71 3.89 -5.74
C ASP A 131 -2.00 2.88 -6.63
N GLU A 132 -1.01 3.36 -7.37
CA GLU A 132 -0.13 2.50 -8.16
C GLU A 132 1.13 2.16 -7.35
N SER A 133 1.79 1.07 -7.69
CA SER A 133 3.05 0.65 -7.05
C SER A 133 4.13 1.74 -7.11
N THR A 134 4.05 2.59 -8.13
CA THR A 134 4.95 3.72 -8.37
C THR A 134 4.56 4.98 -7.60
N ALA A 135 3.46 4.95 -6.84
CA ALA A 135 3.03 6.10 -6.05
C ALA A 135 4.11 6.50 -5.04
N VAL A 136 4.42 7.77 -5.00
CA VAL A 136 5.38 8.36 -4.06
C VAL A 136 4.75 9.55 -3.35
N CYS A 137 5.22 9.80 -2.13
CA CYS A 137 4.78 10.96 -1.38
C CYS A 137 5.60 12.17 -1.78
N ILE A 138 4.92 13.18 -2.30
CA ILE A 138 5.54 14.47 -2.61
C ILE A 138 5.16 15.43 -1.49
N GLU A 139 6.15 15.87 -0.73
CA GLU A 139 5.98 16.98 0.20
C GLU A 139 5.87 18.25 -0.64
N THR A 140 4.68 18.83 -0.74
CA THR A 140 4.51 20.16 -1.32
C THR A 140 4.66 21.19 -0.21
N PRO A 141 5.66 22.08 -0.27
CA PRO A 141 5.71 23.18 0.68
C PRO A 141 4.50 24.09 0.45
N ARG A 142 3.72 24.32 1.50
CA ARG A 142 2.72 25.39 1.47
C ARG A 142 3.43 26.73 1.42
N ALA A 143 2.99 27.61 0.54
CA ALA A 143 3.50 28.98 0.43
C ALA A 143 3.14 29.88 1.62
N ASP A 144 2.62 29.31 2.70
CA ASP A 144 2.18 30.08 3.86
C ASP A 144 3.15 29.89 5.03
N PHE A 145 3.92 30.93 5.28
CA PHE A 145 5.04 30.96 6.23
C PHE A 145 4.65 30.85 7.71
N LYS A 146 3.37 30.75 8.04
CA LYS A 146 2.93 30.84 9.44
C LYS A 146 2.56 29.51 10.09
N HIS A 147 2.35 28.44 9.32
CA HIS A 147 2.06 27.13 9.88
C HIS A 147 2.72 26.04 9.05
N PHE A 148 3.77 25.45 9.58
CA PHE A 148 4.39 24.26 9.04
C PHE A 148 3.47 23.03 9.21
N GLN A 149 2.40 22.94 8.45
CA GLN A 149 1.72 21.68 8.24
C GLN A 149 2.21 21.08 6.92
N LYS A 150 3.06 20.11 7.01
CA LYS A 150 3.45 19.30 5.87
C LYS A 150 2.24 18.52 5.40
N ILE A 151 1.66 18.91 4.30
CA ILE A 151 0.65 18.11 3.61
C ILE A 151 1.39 17.21 2.63
N SER A 152 1.58 15.97 3.02
CA SER A 152 2.06 14.96 2.09
C SER A 152 0.93 14.60 1.12
N ARG A 153 1.09 14.96 -0.13
CA ARG A 153 0.22 14.47 -1.20
C ARG A 153 0.95 13.36 -1.94
N CYS A 154 0.33 12.21 -2.03
CA CYS A 154 0.83 11.15 -2.87
C CYS A 154 0.37 11.40 -4.31
N ARG A 155 1.32 11.44 -5.22
CA ARG A 155 1.06 11.56 -6.65
C ARG A 155 1.68 10.38 -7.38
N VAL A 156 0.93 9.83 -8.30
CA VAL A 156 1.45 8.85 -9.25
C VAL A 156 2.31 9.59 -10.28
N LEU A 157 3.54 9.14 -10.46
CA LEU A 157 4.39 9.65 -11.52
C LEU A 157 4.10 8.89 -12.82
N PRO A 158 3.90 9.57 -13.94
CA PRO A 158 3.72 8.92 -15.22
C PRO A 158 4.98 8.11 -15.58
N GLU A 159 4.77 6.94 -16.16
CA GLU A 159 5.79 5.96 -16.51
C GLU A 159 6.94 6.55 -17.36
N SER A 160 6.65 7.57 -18.17
CA SER A 160 7.62 8.26 -19.01
C SER A 160 8.69 9.06 -18.25
N ARG A 161 8.53 9.23 -16.93
CA ARG A 161 9.51 9.89 -16.08
C ARG A 161 10.29 8.95 -15.16
N GLN A 162 10.01 7.66 -15.22
CA GLN A 162 10.86 6.64 -14.63
C GLN A 162 12.04 6.39 -15.54
N MET A 163 13.02 7.27 -15.51
CA MET A 163 14.29 7.04 -16.14
C MET A 163 14.92 5.81 -15.54
N ALA A 164 15.32 4.89 -16.40
CA ALA A 164 15.94 3.63 -16.08
C ALA A 164 16.94 3.73 -14.93
N GLY A 165 16.67 3.02 -13.85
CA GLY A 165 17.67 2.58 -12.88
C GLY A 165 18.08 3.57 -11.81
N LYS A 166 17.39 4.66 -11.57
CA LYS A 166 17.73 5.55 -10.46
C LYS A 166 16.52 6.25 -9.87
N GLN A 167 16.06 5.69 -8.75
CA GLN A 167 16.03 6.44 -7.54
C GLN A 167 15.02 7.55 -7.51
N HIS A 168 14.12 7.37 -6.63
CA HIS A 168 14.03 8.37 -5.63
C HIS A 168 12.66 8.90 -5.65
N PHE A 169 12.17 9.34 -4.77
CA PHE A 169 12.55 10.30 -3.83
C PHE A 169 11.37 10.68 -3.00
N CYS A 170 11.49 10.47 -1.77
CA CYS A 170 11.24 11.61 -0.92
C CYS A 170 12.51 12.48 -0.92
N ARG A 171 12.78 13.23 -1.97
CA ARG A 171 13.83 14.24 -1.89
C ARG A 171 13.31 15.42 -1.12
N ARG A 172 13.93 15.68 0.00
CA ARG A 172 13.88 16.98 0.65
C ARG A 172 14.35 18.05 -0.36
N GLY A 173 13.42 18.71 -0.98
CA GLY A 173 13.70 19.98 -1.64
C GLY A 173 13.69 21.09 -0.62
N ILE A 174 14.59 21.06 0.35
CA ILE A 174 14.89 22.28 1.08
C ILE A 174 15.87 23.06 0.21
N ARG A 175 15.37 23.86 -0.67
CA ARG A 175 16.15 24.98 -1.15
C ARG A 175 15.98 26.11 -0.14
N PHE A 176 16.97 26.28 0.68
CA PHE A 176 17.16 27.57 1.32
C PHE A 176 17.60 28.55 0.22
N ASN A 177 16.71 29.39 -0.23
CA ASN A 177 17.14 30.63 -0.84
C ASN A 177 17.49 31.57 0.30
N ASN A 178 18.79 31.66 0.56
CA ASN A 178 19.34 32.83 1.23
C ASN A 178 19.25 34.02 0.25
N GLN A 179 18.35 34.88 0.52
CA GLN A 179 18.53 36.32 0.36
C GLN A 179 17.74 37.07 1.42
#